data_96e85c482ead07a97e1b53e97fb495ba
#
_entry.id   96e85c482ead07a97e1b53e97fb495ba
#
_cell.length_a   1.000
_cell.length_b   1.000
_cell.length_c   1.000
_cell.angle_alpha   90.00
_cell.angle_beta   90.00
_cell.angle_gamma   90.00
#
_symmetry.space_group_name_H-M   'P 1'
#
loop_
_entity.id
_entity.type
_entity.pdbx_description
1 polymer ?
#
loop_
_entity_poly.entity_id
_entity_poly.type
_entity_poly.pdbx_seq_one_letter_code
_entity_poly.pdbx_strand_id
1 'polypeptide(L)'
;MGVTQVIIGVPKEICPGEERVALTPANVGALLKKNGVEIRIERGAGEAAGFTDGDYENAGAKLTDRDDIFSNAQAILQVQTPGSNTTNGQEDLDKLKAGQFLIGMTDPLANAQFAQALAERKVTGLALELIPRITRAQSMDVLSSMAMIAGYKCVLLAANASHRMFPMNMTAAGTMNASRVFVMGAGVAGLQACATAKRLGAIVEAYDVRPAAREQILSVGAKPVELDLDTGEAEGSGGYAKAQGEDFLKRQRELMKEVIKEMDVVITTAAVPGAKSPILVTEEMVKAMKPGSVIVDLAAERGGNCDLTKAGETVVENGVLIIGPTNVPSSVPFHAS
;
A
#
# COMPACT_ATOMS: atom_id res chain seq x y z
N MET A 1 -32.56 -1.79 32.72
CA MET A 1 -31.12 -1.42 32.68
C MET A 1 -30.86 -0.78 31.33
N GLY A 2 -30.50 0.51 31.28
CA GLY A 2 -30.19 1.17 30.02
C GLY A 2 -28.99 0.48 29.40
N VAL A 3 -29.09 0.11 28.14
CA VAL A 3 -27.93 -0.39 27.36
C VAL A 3 -26.89 0.73 27.35
N THR A 4 -25.72 0.50 27.94
CA THR A 4 -24.62 1.46 27.88
C THR A 4 -24.24 1.57 26.41
N GLN A 5 -24.46 2.74 25.83
CA GLN A 5 -24.16 3.00 24.43
C GLN A 5 -22.64 3.16 24.27
N VAL A 6 -22.03 2.41 23.35
CA VAL A 6 -20.63 2.53 22.99
C VAL A 6 -20.48 3.62 21.94
N ILE A 7 -19.67 4.64 22.22
CA ILE A 7 -19.38 5.70 21.27
C ILE A 7 -18.11 5.32 20.48
N ILE A 8 -18.25 5.23 19.17
CA ILE A 8 -17.16 5.07 18.23
C ILE A 8 -16.86 6.45 17.62
N GLY A 9 -15.63 6.92 17.76
CA GLY A 9 -15.17 8.20 17.23
C GLY A 9 -14.26 8.03 16.03
N VAL A 10 -14.46 8.84 15.01
CA VAL A 10 -13.64 8.88 13.79
C VAL A 10 -13.13 10.30 13.60
N PRO A 11 -11.92 10.61 14.04
CA PRO A 11 -11.31 11.90 13.79
C PRO A 11 -10.89 12.02 12.32
N LYS A 12 -10.74 13.25 11.84
CA LYS A 12 -10.11 13.56 10.58
C LYS A 12 -8.64 13.14 10.64
N GLU A 13 -8.12 12.54 9.57
CA GLU A 13 -6.71 12.19 9.50
C GLU A 13 -5.83 13.45 9.48
N ILE A 14 -4.75 13.42 10.27
CA ILE A 14 -3.77 14.51 10.36
C ILE A 14 -2.38 14.10 9.87
N CYS A 15 -2.24 12.83 9.45
CA CYS A 15 -1.01 12.38 8.81
C CYS A 15 -0.84 13.10 7.47
N PRO A 16 0.32 13.72 7.21
CA PRO A 16 0.54 14.42 5.94
C PRO A 16 0.32 13.49 4.73
N GLY A 17 -0.49 13.94 3.77
CA GLY A 17 -0.83 13.16 2.57
C GLY A 17 -1.84 12.03 2.79
N GLU A 18 -2.45 11.90 3.98
CA GLU A 18 -3.55 10.97 4.22
C GLU A 18 -4.89 11.61 3.87
N GLU A 19 -5.56 11.05 2.87
CA GLU A 19 -6.85 11.52 2.36
C GLU A 19 -8.00 10.53 2.64
N ARG A 20 -7.66 9.34 3.15
CA ARG A 20 -8.67 8.34 3.52
C ARG A 20 -9.38 8.71 4.82
N VAL A 21 -10.50 8.07 5.06
CA VAL A 21 -11.22 8.12 6.34
C VAL A 21 -11.44 6.71 6.88
N ALA A 22 -11.32 6.54 8.18
CA ALA A 22 -11.37 5.20 8.80
C ALA A 22 -12.74 4.52 8.75
N LEU A 23 -13.81 5.27 8.45
CA LEU A 23 -15.16 4.72 8.37
C LEU A 23 -15.98 5.48 7.32
N THR A 24 -16.52 4.77 6.33
CA THR A 24 -17.37 5.36 5.28
C THR A 24 -18.82 5.48 5.73
N PRO A 25 -19.66 6.36 5.11
CA PRO A 25 -21.08 6.47 5.42
C PRO A 25 -21.85 5.14 5.31
N ALA A 26 -21.50 4.32 4.32
CA ALA A 26 -22.11 2.99 4.14
C ALA A 26 -21.86 2.08 5.35
N ASN A 27 -20.64 2.10 5.88
CA ASN A 27 -20.26 1.32 7.05
C ASN A 27 -20.87 1.89 8.35
N VAL A 28 -21.03 3.21 8.45
CA VAL A 28 -21.79 3.84 9.54
C VAL A 28 -23.20 3.25 9.62
N GLY A 29 -23.95 3.28 8.51
CA GLY A 29 -25.30 2.72 8.45
C GLY A 29 -25.37 1.22 8.79
N ALA A 30 -24.33 0.46 8.44
CA ALA A 30 -24.25 -0.97 8.79
C ALA A 30 -24.00 -1.20 10.29
N LEU A 31 -23.12 -0.40 10.91
CA LEU A 31 -22.81 -0.50 12.34
C LEU A 31 -23.97 -0.06 13.23
N LEU A 32 -24.67 1.00 12.86
CA LEU A 32 -25.82 1.51 13.63
C LEU A 32 -27.00 0.54 13.69
N LYS A 33 -27.10 -0.43 12.76
CA LYS A 33 -28.08 -1.53 12.86
C LYS A 33 -27.79 -2.46 14.04
N LYS A 34 -26.59 -2.40 14.62
CA LYS A 34 -26.26 -3.10 15.86
C LYS A 34 -26.66 -2.22 17.03
N ASN A 35 -27.54 -2.71 17.89
CA ASN A 35 -28.02 -1.97 19.06
C ASN A 35 -26.87 -1.58 20.00
N GLY A 36 -26.97 -0.37 20.59
CA GLY A 36 -26.02 0.08 21.59
C GLY A 36 -24.75 0.75 21.07
N VAL A 37 -24.73 1.20 19.81
CA VAL A 37 -23.62 1.93 19.21
C VAL A 37 -24.05 3.36 18.83
N GLU A 38 -23.21 4.35 19.13
CA GLU A 38 -23.28 5.72 18.60
C GLU A 38 -22.00 5.99 17.81
N ILE A 39 -22.10 6.62 16.66
CA ILE A 39 -20.95 6.97 15.83
C ILE A 39 -20.82 8.49 15.76
N ARG A 40 -19.61 8.98 16.11
CA ARG A 40 -19.25 10.38 16.00
C ARG A 40 -18.15 10.54 14.96
N ILE A 41 -18.38 11.47 14.03
CA ILE A 41 -17.44 11.78 12.95
C ILE A 41 -16.97 13.22 13.13
N GLU A 42 -15.68 13.46 13.06
CA GLU A 42 -15.17 14.85 13.01
C GLU A 42 -15.61 15.52 11.72
N ARG A 43 -16.06 16.78 11.81
CA ARG A 43 -16.50 17.56 10.65
C ARG A 43 -15.41 17.59 9.58
N GLY A 44 -15.81 17.33 8.34
CA GLY A 44 -14.91 17.29 7.20
C GLY A 44 -13.95 16.08 7.16
N ALA A 45 -14.12 15.06 8.02
CA ALA A 45 -13.23 13.89 8.06
C ALA A 45 -13.24 13.09 6.74
N GLY A 46 -14.37 13.01 6.07
CA GLY A 46 -14.52 12.25 4.82
C GLY A 46 -14.35 13.06 3.53
N GLU A 47 -14.22 14.40 3.62
CA GLU A 47 -14.25 15.27 2.44
C GLU A 47 -13.19 14.93 1.40
N ALA A 48 -11.95 14.69 1.82
CA ALA A 48 -10.85 14.31 0.91
C ALA A 48 -11.11 12.96 0.22
N ALA A 49 -11.85 12.06 0.87
CA ALA A 49 -12.27 10.78 0.31
C ALA A 49 -13.56 10.88 -0.54
N GLY A 50 -14.16 12.07 -0.65
CA GLY A 50 -15.38 12.30 -1.42
C GLY A 50 -16.68 12.01 -0.65
N PHE A 51 -16.63 11.91 0.68
CA PHE A 51 -17.79 11.74 1.56
C PHE A 51 -18.06 13.04 2.31
N THR A 52 -19.24 13.63 2.07
CA THR A 52 -19.63 14.89 2.72
C THR A 52 -20.13 14.67 4.15
N ASP A 53 -20.10 15.73 4.97
CA ASP A 53 -20.73 15.72 6.29
C ASP A 53 -22.20 15.31 6.22
N GLY A 54 -22.95 15.77 5.20
CA GLY A 54 -24.32 15.38 4.96
C GLY A 54 -24.52 13.88 4.69
N ASP A 55 -23.56 13.22 4.04
CA ASP A 55 -23.61 11.77 3.81
C ASP A 55 -23.53 11.00 5.14
N TYR A 56 -22.70 11.48 6.07
CA TYR A 56 -22.58 10.91 7.41
C TYR A 56 -23.81 11.15 8.26
N GLU A 57 -24.38 12.35 8.24
CA GLU A 57 -25.65 12.66 8.94
C GLU A 57 -26.79 11.82 8.40
N ASN A 58 -26.90 11.69 7.08
CA ASN A 58 -27.91 10.82 6.44
C ASN A 58 -27.74 9.33 6.79
N ALA A 59 -26.50 8.89 7.02
CA ALA A 59 -26.21 7.54 7.50
C ALA A 59 -26.49 7.35 8.99
N GLY A 60 -26.75 8.44 9.73
CA GLY A 60 -27.10 8.44 11.15
C GLY A 60 -25.95 8.71 12.11
N ALA A 61 -24.78 9.13 11.62
CA ALA A 61 -23.67 9.58 12.47
C ALA A 61 -23.96 10.97 13.06
N LYS A 62 -23.31 11.28 14.16
CA LYS A 62 -23.28 12.62 14.74
C LYS A 62 -21.99 13.33 14.35
N LEU A 63 -22.09 14.51 13.78
CA LEU A 63 -20.92 15.36 13.52
C LEU A 63 -20.51 16.08 14.78
N THR A 64 -19.20 16.11 15.03
CA THR A 64 -18.62 16.75 16.20
C THR A 64 -17.25 17.33 15.92
N ASP A 65 -16.57 17.83 16.92
CA ASP A 65 -15.17 18.24 16.85
C ASP A 65 -14.22 17.16 17.37
N ARG A 66 -12.93 17.34 17.09
CA ARG A 66 -11.88 16.40 17.48
C ARG A 66 -11.81 16.18 18.99
N ASP A 67 -11.92 17.24 19.77
CA ASP A 67 -11.80 17.18 21.23
C ASP A 67 -12.96 16.42 21.87
N ASP A 68 -14.16 16.53 21.32
CA ASP A 68 -15.30 15.72 21.76
C ASP A 68 -15.06 14.23 21.49
N ILE A 69 -14.52 13.88 20.31
CA ILE A 69 -14.18 12.49 19.97
C ILE A 69 -13.23 11.90 21.01
N PHE A 70 -12.07 12.51 21.20
CA PHE A 70 -11.05 11.99 22.14
C PHE A 70 -11.53 12.04 23.59
N SER A 71 -12.46 12.93 23.93
CA SER A 71 -13.00 13.06 25.29
C SER A 71 -14.04 11.98 25.63
N ASN A 72 -14.85 11.59 24.67
CA ASN A 72 -16.07 10.82 24.94
C ASN A 72 -16.16 9.46 24.26
N ALA A 73 -15.38 9.20 23.18
CA ALA A 73 -15.41 7.91 22.50
C ALA A 73 -14.70 6.81 23.32
N GLN A 74 -15.30 5.63 23.37
CA GLN A 74 -14.66 4.43 23.91
C GLN A 74 -13.76 3.75 22.87
N ALA A 75 -14.09 3.86 21.58
CA ALA A 75 -13.25 3.36 20.50
C ALA A 75 -12.97 4.49 19.50
N ILE A 76 -11.71 4.68 19.15
CA ILE A 76 -11.24 5.66 18.17
C ILE A 76 -10.72 4.90 16.97
N LEU A 77 -11.25 5.22 15.79
CA LEU A 77 -10.83 4.63 14.53
C LEU A 77 -10.03 5.64 13.73
N GLN A 78 -8.84 5.27 13.31
CA GLN A 78 -7.98 6.05 12.42
C GLN A 78 -7.38 5.15 11.34
N VAL A 79 -7.14 5.71 10.17
CA VAL A 79 -6.34 5.02 9.14
C VAL A 79 -4.89 4.97 9.60
N GLN A 80 -4.32 6.13 9.94
CA GLN A 80 -2.97 6.27 10.47
C GLN A 80 -3.03 6.67 11.95
N THR A 81 -2.86 5.71 12.85
CA THR A 81 -2.80 6.04 14.29
C THR A 81 -1.51 6.80 14.61
N PRO A 82 -1.39 7.39 15.81
CA PRO A 82 -0.15 8.05 16.23
C PRO A 82 1.12 7.21 16.09
N GLY A 83 1.00 5.87 16.08
CA GLY A 83 2.14 4.98 15.89
C GLY A 83 2.73 5.00 14.50
N SER A 84 1.88 5.08 13.48
CA SER A 84 2.28 5.16 12.07
C SER A 84 2.43 6.62 11.60
N ASN A 85 1.72 7.58 12.21
CA ASN A 85 1.87 9.01 11.96
C ASN A 85 2.98 9.62 12.83
N THR A 86 4.22 9.46 12.40
CA THR A 86 5.39 9.97 13.14
C THR A 86 5.56 11.49 13.06
N THR A 87 4.80 12.19 12.23
CA THR A 87 4.90 13.63 12.04
C THR A 87 3.98 14.40 13.00
N ASN A 88 2.68 14.11 12.98
CA ASN A 88 1.68 14.85 13.74
C ASN A 88 0.97 13.97 14.79
N GLY A 89 1.30 12.69 14.88
CA GLY A 89 0.60 11.74 15.75
C GLY A 89 0.69 12.04 17.26
N GLN A 90 1.70 12.81 17.69
CA GLN A 90 1.84 13.19 19.08
C GLN A 90 0.63 13.97 19.61
N GLU A 91 0.00 14.81 18.78
CA GLU A 91 -1.19 15.58 19.16
C GLU A 91 -2.36 14.67 19.56
N ASP A 92 -2.55 13.57 18.84
CA ASP A 92 -3.59 12.59 19.14
C ASP A 92 -3.21 11.68 20.31
N LEU A 93 -1.96 11.28 20.37
CA LEU A 93 -1.45 10.47 21.49
C LEU A 93 -1.70 11.17 22.85
N ASP A 94 -1.52 12.49 22.91
CA ASP A 94 -1.71 13.27 24.13
C ASP A 94 -3.18 13.44 24.54
N LYS A 95 -4.11 13.26 23.57
CA LYS A 95 -5.55 13.31 23.83
C LYS A 95 -6.14 11.97 24.28
N LEU A 96 -5.41 10.85 24.10
CA LEU A 96 -5.89 9.51 24.45
C LEU A 96 -6.05 9.35 25.98
N LYS A 97 -7.13 8.67 26.39
CA LYS A 97 -7.51 8.46 27.79
C LYS A 97 -7.52 6.98 28.15
N ALA A 98 -7.25 6.70 29.41
CA ALA A 98 -7.27 5.34 29.93
C ALA A 98 -8.62 4.64 29.67
N GLY A 99 -8.56 3.38 29.24
CA GLY A 99 -9.73 2.55 28.94
C GLY A 99 -10.25 2.69 27.51
N GLN A 100 -9.70 3.58 26.70
CA GLN A 100 -10.08 3.69 25.28
C GLN A 100 -9.44 2.58 24.44
N PHE A 101 -10.10 2.27 23.32
CA PHE A 101 -9.57 1.45 22.24
C PHE A 101 -9.12 2.36 21.10
N LEU A 102 -7.92 2.12 20.57
CA LEU A 102 -7.41 2.75 19.37
C LEU A 102 -7.24 1.69 18.29
N ILE A 103 -7.90 1.88 17.14
CA ILE A 103 -7.97 0.88 16.06
C ILE A 103 -7.50 1.52 14.76
N GLY A 104 -6.51 0.95 14.11
CA GLY A 104 -5.96 1.45 12.85
C GLY A 104 -4.59 0.89 12.53
N MET A 105 -3.91 1.48 11.54
CA MET A 105 -2.52 1.17 11.22
C MET A 105 -1.62 1.80 12.28
N THR A 106 -0.76 1.02 12.89
CA THR A 106 -0.01 1.39 14.10
C THR A 106 1.50 1.26 13.92
N ASP A 107 1.93 0.47 12.95
CA ASP A 107 3.32 0.12 12.62
C ASP A 107 4.16 -0.39 13.83
N PRO A 108 3.65 -1.32 14.63
CA PRO A 108 4.28 -1.71 15.89
C PRO A 108 5.61 -2.44 15.70
N LEU A 109 5.86 -3.01 14.52
CA LEU A 109 7.13 -3.69 14.21
C LEU A 109 8.27 -2.68 13.95
N ALA A 110 7.96 -1.48 13.46
CA ALA A 110 8.94 -0.42 13.29
C ALA A 110 8.96 0.58 14.45
N ASN A 111 7.83 0.73 15.19
CA ASN A 111 7.67 1.69 16.27
C ASN A 111 7.19 1.01 17.56
N ALA A 112 8.05 0.19 18.17
CA ALA A 112 7.75 -0.49 19.45
C ALA A 112 7.53 0.48 20.62
N GLN A 113 8.12 1.68 20.59
CA GLN A 113 7.96 2.70 21.63
C GLN A 113 6.52 3.20 21.72
N PHE A 114 5.80 3.22 20.60
CA PHE A 114 4.41 3.58 20.61
C PHE A 114 3.53 2.58 21.38
N ALA A 115 3.82 1.29 21.29
CA ALA A 115 3.13 0.28 22.09
C ALA A 115 3.33 0.50 23.59
N GLN A 116 4.54 0.89 24.00
CA GLN A 116 4.83 1.27 25.40
C GLN A 116 4.03 2.52 25.80
N ALA A 117 3.99 3.55 24.95
CA ALA A 117 3.23 4.78 25.22
C ALA A 117 1.73 4.53 25.40
N LEU A 118 1.13 3.60 24.63
CA LEU A 118 -0.26 3.17 24.83
C LEU A 118 -0.45 2.43 26.16
N ALA A 119 0.47 1.53 26.51
CA ALA A 119 0.42 0.78 27.76
C ALA A 119 0.49 1.70 28.99
N GLU A 120 1.38 2.69 28.99
CA GLU A 120 1.51 3.70 30.04
C GLU A 120 0.22 4.52 30.22
N ARG A 121 -0.48 4.82 29.11
CA ARG A 121 -1.77 5.52 29.11
C ARG A 121 -2.97 4.60 29.38
N LYS A 122 -2.73 3.28 29.53
CA LYS A 122 -3.79 2.26 29.67
C LYS A 122 -4.81 2.28 28.52
N VAL A 123 -4.33 2.48 27.29
CA VAL A 123 -5.10 2.43 26.04
C VAL A 123 -4.88 1.08 25.38
N THR A 124 -5.94 0.47 24.86
CA THR A 124 -5.85 -0.79 24.12
C THR A 124 -5.70 -0.51 22.63
N GLY A 125 -4.53 -0.82 22.07
CA GLY A 125 -4.27 -0.71 20.61
C GLY A 125 -4.65 -1.98 19.85
N LEU A 126 -5.34 -1.83 18.73
CA LEU A 126 -5.64 -2.90 17.77
C LEU A 126 -4.99 -2.53 16.42
N ALA A 127 -3.79 -3.08 16.17
CA ALA A 127 -3.02 -2.88 14.96
C ALA A 127 -3.61 -3.74 13.83
N LEU A 128 -4.23 -3.10 12.83
CA LEU A 128 -4.90 -3.80 11.73
C LEU A 128 -3.91 -4.58 10.85
N GLU A 129 -2.69 -4.11 10.71
CA GLU A 129 -1.61 -4.78 9.97
C GLU A 129 -1.09 -6.06 10.63
N LEU A 130 -1.44 -6.31 11.89
CA LEU A 130 -1.11 -7.55 12.61
C LEU A 130 -2.26 -8.57 12.60
N ILE A 131 -3.37 -8.28 11.93
CA ILE A 131 -4.45 -9.26 11.76
C ILE A 131 -3.88 -10.51 11.05
N PRO A 132 -4.09 -11.71 11.62
CA PRO A 132 -3.53 -12.93 11.05
C PRO A 132 -4.00 -13.19 9.61
N ARG A 133 -3.09 -13.52 8.71
CA ARG A 133 -3.38 -13.82 7.30
C ARG A 133 -3.87 -15.27 7.14
N ILE A 134 -5.07 -15.53 7.64
CA ILE A 134 -5.77 -16.80 7.58
C ILE A 134 -7.12 -16.62 6.87
N THR A 135 -7.68 -17.67 6.31
CA THR A 135 -8.94 -17.64 5.55
C THR A 135 -10.07 -16.93 6.29
N ARG A 136 -10.21 -17.16 7.59
CA ARG A 136 -11.24 -16.55 8.44
C ARG A 136 -11.10 -15.03 8.57
N ALA A 137 -9.91 -14.50 8.45
CA ALA A 137 -9.59 -13.08 8.63
C ALA A 137 -9.40 -12.32 7.30
N GLN A 138 -9.56 -12.95 6.14
CA GLN A 138 -9.33 -12.33 4.83
C GLN A 138 -10.17 -11.06 4.61
N SER A 139 -11.40 -11.01 5.13
CA SER A 139 -12.26 -9.82 5.03
C SER A 139 -11.77 -8.64 5.87
N MET A 140 -10.81 -8.85 6.76
CA MET A 140 -10.19 -7.84 7.62
C MET A 140 -8.73 -7.54 7.23
N ASP A 141 -8.22 -8.16 6.14
CA ASP A 141 -6.83 -7.99 5.68
C ASP A 141 -6.67 -6.66 4.94
N VAL A 142 -6.40 -5.61 5.71
CA VAL A 142 -6.17 -4.25 5.19
C VAL A 142 -4.90 -4.17 4.35
N LEU A 143 -3.88 -5.02 4.63
CA LEU A 143 -2.65 -5.01 3.87
C LEU A 143 -2.88 -5.48 2.44
N SER A 144 -3.65 -6.56 2.26
CA SER A 144 -3.98 -7.06 0.91
C SER A 144 -4.89 -6.09 0.15
N SER A 145 -5.89 -5.49 0.81
CA SER A 145 -6.78 -4.51 0.18
C SER A 145 -5.99 -3.28 -0.30
N MET A 146 -5.12 -2.73 0.53
CA MET A 146 -4.30 -1.57 0.17
C MET A 146 -3.22 -1.93 -0.86
N ALA A 147 -2.62 -3.11 -0.78
CA ALA A 147 -1.67 -3.58 -1.79
C ALA A 147 -2.31 -3.70 -3.18
N MET A 148 -3.57 -4.13 -3.27
CA MET A 148 -4.31 -4.20 -4.53
C MET A 148 -4.48 -2.78 -5.13
N ILE A 149 -4.89 -1.80 -4.34
CA ILE A 149 -5.02 -0.41 -4.78
C ILE A 149 -3.66 0.17 -5.20
N ALA A 150 -2.61 -0.08 -4.43
CA ALA A 150 -1.26 0.35 -4.76
C ALA A 150 -0.77 -0.25 -6.09
N GLY A 151 -1.01 -1.54 -6.32
CA GLY A 151 -0.68 -2.22 -7.58
C GLY A 151 -1.42 -1.65 -8.79
N TYR A 152 -2.68 -1.26 -8.63
CA TYR A 152 -3.43 -0.53 -9.67
C TYR A 152 -2.81 0.85 -9.94
N LYS A 153 -2.61 1.64 -8.89
CA LYS A 153 -2.18 3.03 -9.02
C LYS A 153 -0.76 3.17 -9.56
N CYS A 154 0.18 2.29 -9.17
CA CYS A 154 1.56 2.35 -9.65
C CYS A 154 1.65 2.20 -11.18
N VAL A 155 0.79 1.39 -11.78
CA VAL A 155 0.74 1.26 -13.24
C VAL A 155 0.26 2.56 -13.91
N LEU A 156 -0.72 3.23 -13.30
CA LEU A 156 -1.20 4.52 -13.81
C LEU A 156 -0.12 5.60 -13.67
N LEU A 157 0.65 5.61 -12.57
CA LEU A 157 1.80 6.49 -12.40
C LEU A 157 2.85 6.24 -13.49
N ALA A 158 3.17 4.96 -13.73
CA ALA A 158 4.11 4.57 -14.78
C ALA A 158 3.60 4.97 -16.17
N ALA A 159 2.33 4.72 -16.48
CA ALA A 159 1.74 5.06 -17.78
C ALA A 159 1.72 6.56 -18.04
N ASN A 160 1.41 7.36 -17.01
CA ASN A 160 1.42 8.83 -17.10
C ASN A 160 2.83 9.40 -17.27
N ALA A 161 3.84 8.77 -16.66
CA ALA A 161 5.22 9.21 -16.72
C ALA A 161 5.97 8.67 -17.95
N SER A 162 5.49 7.60 -18.58
CA SER A 162 6.13 6.95 -19.71
C SER A 162 6.07 7.81 -20.96
N HIS A 163 7.18 7.86 -21.70
CA HIS A 163 7.24 8.47 -23.04
C HIS A 163 6.66 7.56 -24.14
N ARG A 164 6.21 6.34 -23.78
CA ARG A 164 5.66 5.36 -24.72
C ARG A 164 4.22 5.02 -24.35
N MET A 165 3.41 4.77 -25.38
CA MET A 165 2.06 4.25 -25.17
C MET A 165 2.12 2.79 -24.69
N PHE A 166 1.25 2.44 -23.76
CA PHE A 166 1.16 1.05 -23.29
C PHE A 166 0.62 0.11 -24.38
N PRO A 167 -0.50 0.43 -25.08
CA PRO A 167 -1.01 -0.44 -26.12
C PRO A 167 -0.24 -0.30 -27.43
N MET A 168 -0.25 -1.37 -28.21
CA MET A 168 0.08 -1.28 -29.62
C MET A 168 -1.01 -0.51 -30.36
N ASN A 169 -0.61 0.41 -31.22
CA ASN A 169 -1.52 1.14 -32.11
C ASN A 169 -1.00 1.17 -33.53
N MET A 170 -1.93 1.12 -34.49
CA MET A 170 -1.64 1.29 -35.93
C MET A 170 -2.27 2.58 -36.44
N THR A 171 -1.48 3.36 -37.16
CA THR A 171 -1.92 4.58 -37.82
C THR A 171 -1.52 4.54 -39.30
N ALA A 172 -2.00 5.47 -40.10
CA ALA A 172 -1.55 5.61 -41.49
C ALA A 172 -0.02 5.89 -41.60
N ALA A 173 0.58 6.44 -40.53
CA ALA A 173 2.03 6.73 -40.46
C ALA A 173 2.88 5.52 -40.03
N GLY A 174 2.24 4.42 -39.60
CA GLY A 174 2.94 3.21 -39.16
C GLY A 174 2.43 2.62 -37.85
N THR A 175 3.14 1.60 -37.36
CA THR A 175 2.80 0.87 -36.16
C THR A 175 3.60 1.40 -34.97
N MET A 176 2.92 1.73 -33.88
CA MET A 176 3.49 1.99 -32.56
C MET A 176 3.43 0.71 -31.74
N ASN A 177 4.59 0.19 -31.36
CA ASN A 177 4.69 -1.05 -30.57
C ASN A 177 4.24 -0.82 -29.13
N ALA A 178 3.65 -1.85 -28.53
CA ALA A 178 3.28 -1.85 -27.12
C ALA A 178 4.51 -1.69 -26.21
N SER A 179 4.36 -0.98 -25.11
CA SER A 179 5.37 -0.92 -24.05
C SER A 179 5.59 -2.28 -23.39
N ARG A 180 6.84 -2.56 -23.04
CA ARG A 180 7.22 -3.72 -22.25
C ARG A 180 7.29 -3.33 -20.78
N VAL A 181 6.44 -3.95 -19.97
CA VAL A 181 6.33 -3.71 -18.53
C VAL A 181 6.83 -4.93 -17.79
N PHE A 182 7.75 -4.73 -16.86
CA PHE A 182 8.29 -5.77 -16.01
C PHE A 182 7.92 -5.53 -14.55
N VAL A 183 7.35 -6.55 -13.90
CA VAL A 183 6.94 -6.47 -12.49
C VAL A 183 7.83 -7.40 -11.65
N MET A 184 8.51 -6.84 -10.66
CA MET A 184 9.35 -7.56 -9.72
C MET A 184 8.63 -7.72 -8.38
N GLY A 185 8.25 -8.96 -8.08
CA GLY A 185 7.36 -9.34 -6.98
C GLY A 185 5.94 -9.60 -7.47
N ALA A 186 5.45 -10.82 -7.30
CA ALA A 186 4.11 -11.25 -7.69
C ALA A 186 3.21 -11.53 -6.46
N GLY A 187 3.30 -10.66 -5.44
CA GLY A 187 2.32 -10.57 -4.37
C GLY A 187 1.04 -9.87 -4.86
N VAL A 188 0.14 -9.51 -3.94
CA VAL A 188 -1.14 -8.87 -4.29
C VAL A 188 -0.93 -7.61 -5.14
N ALA A 189 0.00 -6.72 -4.74
CA ALA A 189 0.30 -5.51 -5.51
C ALA A 189 0.86 -5.83 -6.90
N GLY A 190 1.83 -6.75 -6.99
CA GLY A 190 2.45 -7.11 -8.26
C GLY A 190 1.49 -7.79 -9.23
N LEU A 191 0.68 -8.72 -8.77
CA LEU A 191 -0.35 -9.36 -9.61
C LEU A 191 -1.38 -8.36 -10.10
N GLN A 192 -1.81 -7.43 -9.24
CA GLN A 192 -2.71 -6.35 -9.66
C GLN A 192 -2.03 -5.40 -10.66
N ALA A 193 -0.74 -5.10 -10.47
CA ALA A 193 0.03 -4.32 -11.43
C ALA A 193 0.10 -5.03 -12.79
N CYS A 194 0.40 -6.33 -12.81
CA CYS A 194 0.35 -7.14 -14.04
C CYS A 194 -1.00 -7.05 -14.73
N ALA A 195 -2.10 -7.30 -14.00
CA ALA A 195 -3.45 -7.25 -14.54
C ALA A 195 -3.81 -5.88 -15.10
N THR A 196 -3.42 -4.80 -14.40
CA THR A 196 -3.69 -3.43 -14.82
C THR A 196 -2.89 -3.06 -16.06
N ALA A 197 -1.59 -3.35 -16.11
CA ALA A 197 -0.75 -3.10 -17.27
C ALA A 197 -1.21 -3.88 -18.50
N LYS A 198 -1.67 -5.12 -18.33
CA LYS A 198 -2.31 -5.91 -19.41
C LYS A 198 -3.58 -5.26 -19.92
N ARG A 199 -4.45 -4.76 -19.05
CA ARG A 199 -5.67 -4.03 -19.45
C ARG A 199 -5.37 -2.76 -20.22
N LEU A 200 -4.25 -2.09 -19.92
CA LEU A 200 -3.76 -0.94 -20.68
C LEU A 200 -3.09 -1.33 -22.00
N GLY A 201 -2.96 -2.63 -22.31
CA GLY A 201 -2.45 -3.14 -23.58
C GLY A 201 -0.94 -3.34 -23.64
N ALA A 202 -0.23 -3.29 -22.52
CA ALA A 202 1.20 -3.55 -22.45
C ALA A 202 1.56 -5.03 -22.65
N ILE A 203 2.79 -5.29 -23.07
CA ILE A 203 3.43 -6.61 -22.97
C ILE A 203 3.99 -6.73 -21.57
N VAL A 204 3.43 -7.64 -20.75
CA VAL A 204 3.75 -7.73 -19.33
C VAL A 204 4.52 -9.01 -19.04
N GLU A 205 5.67 -8.85 -18.42
CA GLU A 205 6.49 -9.91 -17.86
C GLU A 205 6.60 -9.72 -16.34
N ALA A 206 6.73 -10.79 -15.57
CA ALA A 206 6.85 -10.69 -14.11
C ALA A 206 7.77 -11.76 -13.55
N TYR A 207 8.39 -11.43 -12.41
CA TYR A 207 9.26 -12.33 -11.66
C TYR A 207 8.91 -12.34 -10.18
N ASP A 208 8.94 -13.53 -9.59
CA ASP A 208 8.90 -13.71 -8.13
C ASP A 208 9.84 -14.86 -7.74
N VAL A 209 10.45 -14.77 -6.57
CA VAL A 209 11.35 -15.82 -6.06
C VAL A 209 10.59 -17.08 -5.67
N ARG A 210 9.29 -17.00 -5.41
CA ARG A 210 8.45 -18.12 -4.99
C ARG A 210 7.98 -18.91 -6.23
N PRO A 211 8.26 -20.20 -6.33
CA PRO A 211 7.82 -21.03 -7.46
C PRO A 211 6.29 -21.02 -7.66
N ALA A 212 5.51 -20.98 -6.56
CA ALA A 212 4.05 -20.94 -6.61
C ALA A 212 3.49 -19.68 -7.30
N ALA A 213 4.25 -18.59 -7.35
CA ALA A 213 3.82 -17.35 -8.01
C ALA A 213 3.74 -17.48 -9.54
N ARG A 214 4.41 -18.46 -10.14
CA ARG A 214 4.42 -18.69 -11.60
C ARG A 214 3.01 -18.86 -12.16
N GLU A 215 2.21 -19.72 -11.56
CA GLU A 215 0.82 -19.95 -11.99
C GLU A 215 -0.04 -18.71 -11.80
N GLN A 216 0.18 -17.96 -10.72
CA GLN A 216 -0.53 -16.72 -10.44
C GLN A 216 -0.21 -15.66 -11.51
N ILE A 217 1.05 -15.52 -11.92
CA ILE A 217 1.48 -14.61 -13.00
C ILE A 217 0.79 -14.99 -14.32
N LEU A 218 0.76 -16.26 -14.66
CA LEU A 218 0.07 -16.75 -15.86
C LEU A 218 -1.44 -16.45 -15.80
N SER A 219 -2.07 -16.62 -14.64
CA SER A 219 -3.51 -16.42 -14.46
C SER A 219 -3.96 -14.98 -14.73
N VAL A 220 -3.09 -13.99 -14.52
CA VAL A 220 -3.37 -12.58 -14.83
C VAL A 220 -2.94 -12.17 -16.24
N GLY A 221 -2.50 -13.15 -17.07
CA GLY A 221 -2.12 -12.96 -18.46
C GLY A 221 -0.73 -12.35 -18.67
N ALA A 222 0.12 -12.33 -17.64
CA ALA A 222 1.51 -11.94 -17.73
C ALA A 222 2.41 -13.16 -18.04
N LYS A 223 3.61 -12.91 -18.57
CA LYS A 223 4.59 -13.95 -18.84
C LYS A 223 5.57 -14.06 -17.65
N PRO A 224 5.69 -15.22 -17.00
CA PRO A 224 6.69 -15.38 -15.96
C PRO A 224 8.11 -15.38 -16.55
N VAL A 225 9.01 -14.67 -15.89
CA VAL A 225 10.44 -14.73 -16.15
C VAL A 225 11.04 -15.76 -15.22
N GLU A 226 11.73 -16.76 -15.78
CA GLU A 226 12.41 -17.81 -15.04
C GLU A 226 13.91 -17.52 -15.05
N LEU A 227 14.51 -17.50 -13.88
CA LEU A 227 15.95 -17.35 -13.69
C LEU A 227 16.53 -18.70 -13.27
N ASP A 228 17.74 -19.01 -13.74
CA ASP A 228 18.49 -20.20 -13.31
C ASP A 228 19.04 -20.01 -11.89
N LEU A 229 18.14 -20.11 -10.91
CA LEU A 229 18.40 -19.95 -9.48
C LEU A 229 17.73 -21.06 -8.68
N ASP A 230 18.40 -21.49 -7.61
CA ASP A 230 17.78 -22.42 -6.66
C ASP A 230 16.84 -21.66 -5.73
N THR A 231 15.54 -21.84 -5.95
CA THR A 231 14.46 -21.17 -5.21
C THR A 231 13.73 -22.11 -4.25
N GLY A 232 14.25 -23.30 -3.97
CA GLY A 232 13.57 -24.35 -3.21
C GLY A 232 13.08 -23.97 -1.81
N GLU A 233 13.68 -22.97 -1.16
CA GLU A 233 13.30 -22.49 0.17
C GLU A 233 12.80 -21.01 0.19
N ALA A 234 12.39 -20.48 -0.95
CA ALA A 234 12.04 -19.05 -1.06
C ALA A 234 10.66 -18.69 -0.48
N GLU A 235 9.86 -19.66 -0.06
CA GLU A 235 8.51 -19.42 0.49
C GLU A 235 8.56 -19.26 2.01
N GLY A 236 8.00 -18.13 2.49
CA GLY A 236 7.87 -17.80 3.91
C GLY A 236 6.43 -17.93 4.42
N SER A 237 6.22 -17.63 5.69
CA SER A 237 4.89 -17.65 6.31
C SER A 237 3.98 -16.53 5.78
N GLY A 238 2.67 -16.77 5.73
CA GLY A 238 1.67 -15.75 5.37
C GLY A 238 1.71 -15.28 3.91
N GLY A 239 2.33 -16.06 3.00
CA GLY A 239 2.37 -15.75 1.56
C GLY A 239 3.44 -14.72 1.17
N TYR A 240 4.33 -14.36 2.08
CA TYR A 240 5.51 -13.53 1.78
C TYR A 240 6.70 -14.37 1.33
N ALA A 241 7.59 -13.77 0.55
CA ALA A 241 8.88 -14.39 0.25
C ALA A 241 9.76 -14.40 1.51
N LYS A 242 10.54 -15.48 1.69
CA LYS A 242 11.58 -15.55 2.72
C LYS A 242 12.76 -14.67 2.31
N ALA A 243 13.41 -14.02 3.27
CA ALA A 243 14.63 -13.29 3.03
C ALA A 243 15.71 -14.21 2.44
N GLN A 244 16.34 -13.79 1.35
CA GLN A 244 17.35 -14.54 0.63
C GLN A 244 18.76 -14.09 1.05
N GLY A 245 19.74 -15.00 0.94
CA GLY A 245 21.14 -14.68 1.22
C GLY A 245 21.77 -13.75 0.16
N GLU A 246 22.86 -13.06 0.53
CA GLU A 246 23.55 -12.11 -0.33
C GLU A 246 24.02 -12.72 -1.66
N ASP A 247 24.54 -13.95 -1.65
CA ASP A 247 25.03 -14.62 -2.88
C ASP A 247 23.88 -14.90 -3.85
N PHE A 248 22.70 -15.28 -3.33
CA PHE A 248 21.49 -15.45 -4.12
C PHE A 248 21.08 -14.12 -4.76
N LEU A 249 21.01 -13.05 -3.95
CA LEU A 249 20.62 -11.72 -4.42
C LEU A 249 21.62 -11.19 -5.47
N LYS A 250 22.92 -11.43 -5.31
CA LYS A 250 23.93 -11.06 -6.29
C LYS A 250 23.70 -11.75 -7.64
N ARG A 251 23.53 -13.08 -7.62
CA ARG A 251 23.26 -13.85 -8.83
C ARG A 251 21.93 -13.46 -9.49
N GLN A 252 20.91 -13.23 -8.69
CA GLN A 252 19.63 -12.73 -9.17
C GLN A 252 19.76 -11.40 -9.90
N ARG A 253 20.51 -10.44 -9.36
CA ARG A 253 20.76 -9.13 -9.98
C ARG A 253 21.51 -9.25 -11.30
N GLU A 254 22.52 -10.13 -11.38
CA GLU A 254 23.28 -10.38 -12.62
C GLU A 254 22.35 -10.88 -13.74
N LEU A 255 21.50 -11.88 -13.46
CA LEU A 255 20.56 -12.40 -14.45
C LEU A 255 19.47 -11.40 -14.81
N MET A 256 18.97 -10.68 -13.80
CA MET A 256 17.91 -9.69 -13.95
C MET A 256 18.34 -8.46 -14.77
N LYS A 257 19.62 -8.10 -14.75
CA LYS A 257 20.18 -6.99 -15.54
C LYS A 257 19.90 -7.15 -17.04
N GLU A 258 19.98 -8.38 -17.55
CA GLU A 258 19.68 -8.66 -18.96
C GLU A 258 18.19 -8.52 -19.29
N VAL A 259 17.32 -8.79 -18.30
CA VAL A 259 15.89 -8.65 -18.48
C VAL A 259 15.49 -7.18 -18.51
N ILE A 260 15.90 -6.39 -17.51
CA ILE A 260 15.38 -5.02 -17.34
C ILE A 260 15.91 -4.03 -18.40
N LYS A 261 17.07 -4.25 -18.99
CA LYS A 261 17.60 -3.38 -20.06
C LYS A 261 16.66 -3.30 -21.28
N GLU A 262 15.82 -4.31 -21.49
CA GLU A 262 14.87 -4.36 -22.60
C GLU A 262 13.47 -3.81 -22.24
N MET A 263 13.28 -3.41 -20.98
CA MET A 263 11.99 -2.95 -20.48
C MET A 263 11.83 -1.44 -20.63
N ASP A 264 10.61 -1.01 -20.91
CA ASP A 264 10.24 0.40 -20.96
C ASP A 264 9.76 0.87 -19.56
N VAL A 265 9.16 -0.04 -18.79
CA VAL A 265 8.67 0.21 -17.43
C VAL A 265 9.06 -0.95 -16.52
N VAL A 266 9.56 -0.63 -15.34
CA VAL A 266 9.81 -1.59 -14.24
C VAL A 266 8.98 -1.18 -13.03
N ILE A 267 8.26 -2.12 -12.45
CA ILE A 267 7.49 -1.92 -11.21
C ILE A 267 8.04 -2.89 -10.17
N THR A 268 8.48 -2.36 -9.03
CA THR A 268 9.01 -3.17 -7.93
C THR A 268 8.05 -3.17 -6.74
N THR A 269 7.79 -4.35 -6.19
CA THR A 269 6.80 -4.54 -5.11
C THR A 269 7.28 -5.50 -4.02
N ALA A 270 8.58 -5.82 -3.97
CA ALA A 270 9.11 -6.75 -3.00
C ALA A 270 9.24 -6.09 -1.62
N ALA A 271 8.43 -6.53 -0.68
CA ALA A 271 8.44 -6.03 0.69
C ALA A 271 8.54 -7.19 1.68
N VAL A 272 9.27 -6.96 2.76
CA VAL A 272 9.34 -7.84 3.92
C VAL A 272 8.73 -7.10 5.11
N PRO A 273 7.66 -7.60 5.74
CA PRO A 273 7.03 -6.93 6.87
C PRO A 273 8.02 -6.63 8.00
N GLY A 274 8.00 -5.39 8.51
CA GLY A 274 8.84 -4.96 9.62
C GLY A 274 10.35 -4.84 9.32
N ALA A 275 10.78 -5.03 8.06
CA ALA A 275 12.18 -4.95 7.66
C ALA A 275 12.39 -4.00 6.49
N LYS A 276 13.65 -3.63 6.26
CA LYS A 276 14.06 -2.90 5.07
C LYS A 276 13.85 -3.79 3.84
N SER A 277 13.37 -3.20 2.76
CA SER A 277 13.14 -3.89 1.49
C SER A 277 14.47 -4.33 0.85
N PRO A 278 14.51 -5.49 0.16
CA PRO A 278 15.71 -5.92 -0.53
C PRO A 278 15.98 -5.06 -1.75
N ILE A 279 17.25 -4.75 -2.02
CA ILE A 279 17.65 -4.09 -3.26
C ILE A 279 17.67 -5.13 -4.40
N LEU A 280 16.78 -4.94 -5.36
CA LEU A 280 16.61 -5.80 -6.54
C LEU A 280 17.16 -5.13 -7.81
N VAL A 281 17.10 -3.79 -7.88
CA VAL A 281 17.57 -2.99 -9.00
C VAL A 281 18.73 -2.13 -8.54
N THR A 282 19.93 -2.41 -9.03
CA THR A 282 21.12 -1.63 -8.69
C THR A 282 21.26 -0.40 -9.59
N GLU A 283 22.08 0.57 -9.17
CA GLU A 283 22.42 1.73 -10.00
C GLU A 283 22.97 1.33 -11.38
N GLU A 284 23.79 0.28 -11.45
CA GLU A 284 24.31 -0.24 -12.73
C GLU A 284 23.19 -0.77 -13.63
N MET A 285 22.18 -1.41 -13.05
CA MET A 285 21.03 -1.91 -13.79
C MET A 285 20.21 -0.75 -14.35
N VAL A 286 20.02 0.32 -13.57
CA VAL A 286 19.35 1.55 -14.03
C VAL A 286 20.10 2.17 -15.20
N LYS A 287 21.43 2.27 -15.11
CA LYS A 287 22.29 2.80 -16.20
C LYS A 287 22.26 1.94 -17.48
N ALA A 288 21.89 0.66 -17.37
CA ALA A 288 21.74 -0.23 -18.52
C ALA A 288 20.36 -0.12 -19.20
N MET A 289 19.37 0.51 -18.56
CA MET A 289 18.04 0.73 -19.15
C MET A 289 18.08 1.80 -20.24
N LYS A 290 17.08 1.77 -21.11
CA LYS A 290 16.93 2.77 -22.18
C LYS A 290 16.55 4.13 -21.60
N PRO A 291 17.14 5.24 -22.05
CA PRO A 291 16.64 6.58 -21.70
C PRO A 291 15.15 6.72 -22.04
N GLY A 292 14.37 7.35 -21.16
CA GLY A 292 12.91 7.44 -21.24
C GLY A 292 12.17 6.26 -20.61
N SER A 293 12.89 5.27 -20.07
CA SER A 293 12.28 4.21 -19.24
C SER A 293 11.85 4.75 -17.87
N VAL A 294 10.90 4.06 -17.24
CA VAL A 294 10.32 4.44 -15.95
C VAL A 294 10.44 3.29 -14.96
N ILE A 295 10.87 3.59 -13.73
CA ILE A 295 10.80 2.69 -12.58
C ILE A 295 9.78 3.25 -11.59
N VAL A 296 8.84 2.43 -11.13
CA VAL A 296 7.96 2.77 -10.01
C VAL A 296 8.22 1.78 -8.87
N ASP A 297 8.73 2.30 -7.77
CA ASP A 297 9.15 1.49 -6.63
C ASP A 297 8.16 1.60 -5.47
N LEU A 298 7.24 0.64 -5.36
CA LEU A 298 6.26 0.58 -4.27
C LEU A 298 6.86 0.27 -2.90
N ALA A 299 8.13 -0.11 -2.85
CA ALA A 299 8.84 -0.38 -1.60
C ALA A 299 9.55 0.86 -1.03
N ALA A 300 9.37 2.04 -1.63
CA ALA A 300 10.08 3.27 -1.30
C ALA A 300 10.04 3.63 0.20
N GLU A 301 8.89 3.46 0.86
CA GLU A 301 8.72 3.74 2.30
C GLU A 301 9.60 2.87 3.21
N ARG A 302 10.03 1.71 2.71
CA ARG A 302 10.89 0.75 3.44
C ARG A 302 12.30 0.67 2.86
N GLY A 303 12.76 1.76 2.27
CA GLY A 303 14.11 1.91 1.74
C GLY A 303 14.27 1.56 0.26
N GLY A 304 13.18 1.14 -0.40
CA GLY A 304 13.12 0.86 -1.83
C GLY A 304 13.71 -0.48 -2.25
N ASN A 305 13.29 -0.94 -3.43
CA ASN A 305 13.89 -2.06 -4.14
C ASN A 305 14.93 -1.61 -5.18
N CYS A 306 15.01 -0.32 -5.47
CA CYS A 306 16.01 0.27 -6.35
C CYS A 306 16.99 1.13 -5.53
N ASP A 307 18.29 1.00 -5.79
CA ASP A 307 19.33 1.75 -5.07
C ASP A 307 19.14 3.28 -5.11
N LEU A 308 18.54 3.77 -6.19
CA LEU A 308 18.37 5.21 -6.45
C LEU A 308 17.00 5.73 -6.01
N THR A 309 16.14 4.88 -5.47
CA THR A 309 14.81 5.29 -4.99
C THR A 309 14.93 6.23 -3.79
N LYS A 310 14.18 7.32 -3.86
CA LYS A 310 13.95 8.24 -2.73
C LYS A 310 12.47 8.28 -2.42
N ALA A 311 12.11 8.03 -1.18
CA ALA A 311 10.72 8.03 -0.73
C ALA A 311 10.09 9.42 -0.89
N GLY A 312 8.92 9.47 -1.53
CA GLY A 312 8.18 10.71 -1.82
C GLY A 312 8.74 11.54 -2.98
N GLU A 313 9.82 11.09 -3.64
CA GLU A 313 10.48 11.86 -4.69
C GLU A 313 10.45 11.13 -6.05
N THR A 314 10.70 11.91 -7.09
CA THR A 314 10.99 11.43 -8.44
C THR A 314 12.43 11.81 -8.79
N VAL A 315 13.24 10.82 -9.12
CA VAL A 315 14.65 10.98 -9.48
C VAL A 315 14.85 10.65 -10.95
N VAL A 316 15.75 11.35 -11.63
CA VAL A 316 16.16 11.04 -13.00
C VAL A 316 17.64 10.67 -12.99
N GLU A 317 17.95 9.46 -13.44
CA GLU A 317 19.34 9.00 -13.59
C GLU A 317 19.51 8.39 -14.98
N ASN A 318 20.52 8.82 -15.71
CA ASN A 318 20.81 8.37 -17.09
C ASN A 318 19.56 8.40 -18.04
N GLY A 319 18.68 9.38 -17.83
CA GLY A 319 17.42 9.50 -18.59
C GLY A 319 16.32 8.50 -18.19
N VAL A 320 16.53 7.71 -17.14
CA VAL A 320 15.53 6.83 -16.53
C VAL A 320 14.84 7.57 -15.39
N LEU A 321 13.52 7.57 -15.39
CA LEU A 321 12.71 8.19 -14.36
C LEU A 321 12.40 7.17 -13.25
N ILE A 322 12.76 7.49 -12.01
CA ILE A 322 12.56 6.63 -10.84
C ILE A 322 11.59 7.32 -9.90
N ILE A 323 10.41 6.74 -9.74
CA ILE A 323 9.33 7.25 -8.89
C ILE A 323 9.28 6.41 -7.63
N GLY A 324 9.51 7.04 -6.47
CA GLY A 324 9.39 6.42 -5.15
C GLY A 324 8.12 6.89 -4.42
N PRO A 325 6.92 6.47 -4.82
CA PRO A 325 5.69 6.98 -4.24
C PRO A 325 5.54 6.48 -2.80
N THR A 326 4.93 7.32 -1.95
CA THR A 326 4.57 6.99 -0.58
C THR A 326 3.06 7.05 -0.40
N ASN A 327 2.54 6.28 0.54
CA ASN A 327 1.12 6.20 0.88
C ASN A 327 0.19 6.11 -0.35
N VAL A 328 0.59 5.28 -1.32
CA VAL A 328 -0.09 5.18 -2.62
C VAL A 328 -1.61 4.95 -2.51
N PRO A 329 -2.12 4.12 -1.56
CA PRO A 329 -3.57 3.93 -1.41
C PRO A 329 -4.32 5.23 -1.10
N SER A 330 -3.72 6.17 -0.39
CA SER A 330 -4.33 7.46 -0.09
C SER A 330 -4.63 8.29 -1.34
N SER A 331 -3.93 8.06 -2.45
CA SER A 331 -4.22 8.73 -3.73
C SER A 331 -5.48 8.20 -4.46
N VAL A 332 -6.19 7.23 -3.87
CA VAL A 332 -7.49 6.71 -4.34
C VAL A 332 -8.42 6.60 -3.12
N PRO A 333 -8.63 7.70 -2.38
CA PRO A 333 -9.16 7.65 -1.02
C PRO A 333 -10.60 7.13 -0.95
N PHE A 334 -11.43 7.38 -1.97
CA PHE A 334 -12.82 6.90 -2.02
C PHE A 334 -12.94 5.37 -1.88
N HIS A 335 -12.05 4.64 -2.54
CA HIS A 335 -12.05 3.17 -2.49
C HIS A 335 -11.16 2.59 -1.40
N ALA A 336 -10.21 3.38 -0.91
CA ALA A 336 -9.23 2.95 0.08
C ALA A 336 -9.66 3.21 1.53
N SER A 337 -10.78 3.92 1.71
CA SER A 337 -11.40 4.21 3.01
C SER A 337 -12.30 3.09 3.55
#